data_7af0d410e3f6f55e8b40910cea1f9b2f
#
_entry.id   7af0d410e3f6f55e8b40910cea1f9b2f
#
_cell.length_a   1.000
_cell.length_b   1.000
_cell.length_c   1.000
_cell.angle_alpha   90.00
_cell.angle_beta   90.00
_cell.angle_gamma   90.00
#
_symmetry.space_group_name_H-M   'P 1'
#
loop_
_entity.id
_entity.type
_entity.pdbx_description
1 polymer ?
#
loop_
_entity_poly.entity_id
_entity_poly.type
_entity_poly.pdbx_seq_one_letter_code
_entity_poly.pdbx_strand_id
1 'polypeptide(L)'
;YTNVKVLNGNFTAWLDAGYPVESGETRYPPASFTPVEHSEMFVDTEEMVAAMESAVCTINALSPAVYAGTGDVYYGRRGHIPGSRSVYFSDLLQNEFFLPAEQLSQTLEAQGMLSAPRALIYCGGGIAATLDGFACLLVGQENVAVYDGSMSEWAANEELPLTLGEQP
;
A
#
# COMPACT_ATOMS: atom_id res chain seq x y z
N TYR A 1 -16.77 -3.54 -11.58
CA TYR A 1 -17.63 -2.38 -11.26
C TYR A 1 -16.92 -1.09 -11.64
N THR A 2 -17.55 -0.27 -12.48
CA THR A 2 -16.97 1.02 -12.94
C THR A 2 -17.50 2.23 -12.17
N ASN A 3 -18.51 2.04 -11.31
CA ASN A 3 -19.10 3.10 -10.49
C ASN A 3 -18.83 2.88 -9.00
N VAL A 4 -17.54 2.76 -8.67
CA VAL A 4 -17.06 2.68 -7.27
C VAL A 4 -16.23 3.92 -7.00
N LYS A 5 -16.39 4.48 -5.80
CA LYS A 5 -15.64 5.68 -5.36
C LYS A 5 -15.16 5.45 -3.93
N VAL A 6 -13.99 5.96 -3.64
CA VAL A 6 -13.45 6.03 -2.28
C VAL A 6 -13.76 7.40 -1.71
N LEU A 7 -14.35 7.45 -0.51
CA LEU A 7 -14.60 8.70 0.19
C LEU A 7 -13.28 9.22 0.76
N ASN A 8 -12.81 10.36 0.25
CA ASN A 8 -11.62 11.01 0.77
C ASN A 8 -11.90 11.56 2.18
N GLY A 9 -11.08 11.19 3.16
CA GLY A 9 -11.28 11.50 4.58
C GLY A 9 -12.04 10.44 5.36
N ASN A 10 -12.39 9.31 4.72
CA ASN A 10 -13.01 8.11 5.32
C ASN A 10 -14.33 8.37 6.08
N PHE A 11 -14.69 7.48 6.99
CA PHE A 11 -15.92 7.57 7.79
C PHE A 11 -15.85 8.69 8.83
N THR A 12 -14.66 9.05 9.32
CA THR A 12 -14.49 10.17 10.26
C THR A 12 -14.94 11.49 9.63
N ALA A 13 -14.50 11.76 8.39
CA ALA A 13 -14.91 12.97 7.68
C ALA A 13 -16.44 13.02 7.41
N TRP A 14 -17.05 11.85 7.19
CA TRP A 14 -18.51 11.74 7.06
C TRP A 14 -19.24 12.18 8.35
N LEU A 15 -18.73 11.69 9.51
CA LEU A 15 -19.29 12.03 10.82
C LEU A 15 -19.09 13.49 11.16
N ASP A 16 -17.89 14.03 10.93
CA ASP A 16 -17.54 15.42 11.21
C ASP A 16 -18.36 16.41 10.36
N ALA A 17 -18.74 16.00 9.15
CA ALA A 17 -19.63 16.74 8.29
C ALA A 17 -21.13 16.68 8.73
N GLY A 18 -21.44 15.92 9.78
CA GLY A 18 -22.80 15.78 10.30
C GLY A 18 -23.74 14.96 9.42
N TYR A 19 -23.20 14.13 8.52
CA TYR A 19 -24.03 13.28 7.67
C TYR A 19 -24.65 12.11 8.44
N PRO A 20 -25.83 11.63 8.01
CA PRO A 20 -26.57 10.60 8.72
C PRO A 20 -25.85 9.26 8.69
N VAL A 21 -25.96 8.53 9.78
CA VAL A 21 -25.50 7.15 9.90
C VAL A 21 -26.63 6.27 10.40
N GLU A 22 -26.60 5.02 9.98
CA GLU A 22 -27.54 3.99 10.42
C GLU A 22 -26.76 2.85 11.07
N SER A 23 -27.40 2.18 12.01
CA SER A 23 -26.89 0.96 12.63
C SER A 23 -27.85 -0.20 12.37
N GLY A 24 -27.30 -1.41 12.32
CA GLY A 24 -28.06 -2.62 12.07
C GLY A 24 -27.69 -3.29 10.75
N GLU A 25 -28.40 -4.38 10.46
CA GLU A 25 -28.16 -5.18 9.26
C GLU A 25 -29.01 -4.64 8.09
N THR A 26 -28.34 -4.16 7.03
CA THR A 26 -29.01 -3.80 5.79
C THR A 26 -29.13 -5.04 4.89
N ARG A 27 -30.35 -5.38 4.47
CA ARG A 27 -30.61 -6.50 3.58
C ARG A 27 -30.99 -6.01 2.19
N TYR A 28 -30.26 -6.45 1.19
CA TYR A 28 -30.55 -6.21 -0.21
C TYR A 28 -31.17 -7.44 -0.86
N PRO A 29 -31.98 -7.28 -1.91
CA PRO A 29 -32.46 -8.41 -2.72
C PRO A 29 -31.27 -9.19 -3.28
N PRO A 30 -31.39 -10.52 -3.45
CA PRO A 30 -30.38 -11.31 -4.13
C PRO A 30 -30.09 -10.74 -5.54
N ALA A 31 -28.81 -10.69 -5.87
CA ALA A 31 -28.34 -10.24 -7.18
C ALA A 31 -27.25 -11.18 -7.71
N SER A 32 -27.10 -11.21 -9.03
CA SER A 32 -26.02 -11.95 -9.69
C SER A 32 -24.86 -11.00 -9.98
N PHE A 33 -23.65 -11.45 -9.69
CA PHE A 33 -22.42 -10.76 -10.01
C PHE A 33 -21.42 -11.74 -10.65
N THR A 34 -20.92 -11.39 -11.82
CA THR A 34 -19.83 -12.14 -12.46
C THR A 34 -18.53 -11.35 -12.23
N PRO A 35 -17.62 -11.85 -11.39
CA PRO A 35 -16.35 -11.17 -11.16
C PRO A 35 -15.48 -11.23 -12.43
N VAL A 36 -14.74 -10.15 -12.67
CA VAL A 36 -13.61 -10.11 -13.59
C VAL A 36 -12.39 -9.83 -12.72
N GLU A 37 -11.48 -10.77 -12.70
CA GLU A 37 -10.29 -10.69 -11.88
C GLU A 37 -9.24 -9.81 -12.57
N HIS A 38 -8.57 -8.98 -11.77
CA HIS A 38 -7.46 -8.11 -12.15
C HIS A 38 -6.22 -8.55 -11.38
N SER A 39 -5.72 -9.74 -11.74
CA SER A 39 -4.57 -10.36 -11.06
C SER A 39 -3.29 -9.52 -11.18
N GLU A 40 -3.18 -8.67 -12.20
CA GLU A 40 -2.08 -7.74 -12.39
C GLU A 40 -1.91 -6.72 -11.27
N MET A 41 -2.95 -6.48 -10.45
CA MET A 41 -2.92 -5.57 -9.29
C MET A 41 -2.30 -6.19 -8.04
N PHE A 42 -2.02 -7.48 -8.07
CA PHE A 42 -1.41 -8.20 -6.97
C PHE A 42 -0.17 -8.95 -7.44
N VAL A 43 0.78 -9.11 -6.54
CA VAL A 43 2.00 -9.90 -6.76
C VAL A 43 2.19 -10.87 -5.60
N ASP A 44 2.84 -11.98 -5.90
CA ASP A 44 3.20 -13.00 -4.93
C ASP A 44 4.67 -12.86 -4.47
N THR A 45 5.10 -13.79 -3.61
CA THR A 45 6.47 -13.83 -3.08
C THR A 45 7.51 -14.04 -4.18
N GLU A 46 7.21 -14.83 -5.22
CA GLU A 46 8.16 -15.11 -6.31
C GLU A 46 8.42 -13.86 -7.13
N GLU A 47 7.37 -13.09 -7.45
CA GLU A 47 7.50 -11.80 -8.14
C GLU A 47 8.25 -10.77 -7.28
N MET A 48 8.04 -10.75 -5.96
CA MET A 48 8.78 -9.87 -5.04
C MET A 48 10.27 -10.23 -4.99
N VAL A 49 10.61 -11.51 -4.97
CA VAL A 49 12.00 -11.96 -5.05
C VAL A 49 12.65 -11.54 -6.38
N ALA A 50 11.95 -11.72 -7.49
CA ALA A 50 12.43 -11.29 -8.81
C ALA A 50 12.60 -9.77 -8.92
N ALA A 51 11.78 -9.01 -8.19
CA ALA A 51 11.85 -7.54 -8.18
C ALA A 51 13.14 -7.00 -7.56
N MET A 52 13.75 -7.72 -6.59
CA MET A 52 15.00 -7.28 -5.94
C MET A 52 16.17 -7.10 -6.93
N GLU A 53 16.17 -7.82 -8.05
CA GLU A 53 17.21 -7.77 -9.09
C GLU A 53 16.76 -7.00 -10.34
N SER A 54 15.70 -6.22 -10.26
CA SER A 54 15.07 -5.57 -11.42
C SER A 54 15.04 -4.04 -11.29
N ALA A 55 14.55 -3.36 -12.36
CA ALA A 55 14.31 -1.92 -12.35
C ALA A 55 12.94 -1.52 -11.74
N VAL A 56 12.22 -2.47 -11.16
CA VAL A 56 10.95 -2.25 -10.49
C VAL A 56 11.19 -1.50 -9.17
N CYS A 57 10.35 -0.52 -8.89
CA CYS A 57 10.42 0.21 -7.63
C CYS A 57 9.63 -0.56 -6.56
N THR A 58 10.31 -1.07 -5.54
CA THR A 58 9.68 -1.75 -4.41
C THR A 58 9.58 -0.80 -3.22
N ILE A 59 8.40 -0.69 -2.62
CA ILE A 59 8.06 0.27 -1.58
C ILE A 59 7.50 -0.43 -0.34
N ASN A 60 8.03 -0.04 0.81
CA ASN A 60 7.49 -0.36 2.12
C ASN A 60 6.60 0.80 2.62
N ALA A 61 5.33 0.53 2.87
CA ALA A 61 4.36 1.52 3.33
C ALA A 61 4.29 1.69 4.86
N LEU A 62 5.14 1.00 5.62
CA LEU A 62 5.18 1.08 7.08
C LEU A 62 5.98 2.30 7.58
N SER A 63 5.89 2.59 8.88
CA SER A 63 6.64 3.70 9.46
C SER A 63 8.15 3.52 9.32
N PRO A 64 8.92 4.62 9.27
CA PRO A 64 10.39 4.56 9.15
C PRO A 64 11.06 3.70 10.23
N ALA A 65 10.53 3.71 11.45
CA ALA A 65 11.07 2.88 12.53
C ALA A 65 10.84 1.37 12.29
N VAL A 66 9.68 0.99 11.74
CA VAL A 66 9.39 -0.41 11.39
C VAL A 66 10.25 -0.83 10.20
N TYR A 67 10.36 0.01 9.17
CA TYR A 67 11.23 -0.20 8.02
C TYR A 67 12.69 -0.43 8.45
N ALA A 68 13.24 0.44 9.28
CA ALA A 68 14.61 0.32 9.79
C ALA A 68 14.82 -0.85 10.76
N GLY A 69 13.76 -1.52 11.21
CA GLY A 69 13.81 -2.60 12.19
C GLY A 69 14.00 -2.15 13.62
N THR A 70 13.82 -0.86 13.93
CA THR A 70 13.97 -0.27 15.28
C THR A 70 12.63 -0.07 16.00
N GLY A 71 11.50 -0.16 15.28
CA GLY A 71 10.17 0.03 15.81
C GLY A 71 9.73 -1.10 16.75
N ASP A 72 8.70 -0.83 17.58
CA ASP A 72 8.12 -1.81 18.49
C ASP A 72 7.28 -2.86 17.75
N VAL A 73 6.69 -2.49 16.60
CA VAL A 73 5.94 -3.40 15.72
C VAL A 73 6.89 -4.12 14.79
N TYR A 74 6.71 -5.44 14.67
CA TYR A 74 7.44 -6.28 13.72
C TYR A 74 6.62 -7.56 13.40
N TYR A 75 7.01 -8.25 12.32
CA TYR A 75 6.27 -9.38 11.76
C TYR A 75 7.05 -10.69 11.87
N GLY A 76 7.48 -11.04 13.08
CA GLY A 76 8.34 -12.21 13.33
C GLY A 76 9.83 -11.89 13.23
N ARG A 77 10.27 -11.23 12.16
CA ARG A 77 11.63 -10.70 11.97
C ARG A 77 11.58 -9.20 11.71
N ARG A 78 12.66 -8.49 12.03
CA ARG A 78 12.76 -7.03 11.90
C ARG A 78 13.43 -6.62 10.59
N GLY A 79 13.06 -5.43 10.08
CA GLY A 79 13.65 -4.85 8.89
C GLY A 79 12.69 -4.81 7.70
N HIS A 80 13.23 -4.71 6.52
CA HIS A 80 12.51 -4.55 5.27
C HIS A 80 13.07 -5.48 4.17
N ILE A 81 12.32 -5.66 3.10
CA ILE A 81 12.75 -6.41 1.91
C ILE A 81 13.92 -5.64 1.26
N PRO A 82 15.07 -6.30 0.97
CA PRO A 82 16.23 -5.65 0.40
C PRO A 82 15.92 -4.91 -0.90
N GLY A 83 16.51 -3.73 -1.08
CA GLY A 83 16.29 -2.88 -2.25
C GLY A 83 14.97 -2.08 -2.22
N SER A 84 14.10 -2.32 -1.24
CA SER A 84 12.89 -1.52 -1.10
C SER A 84 13.18 -0.16 -0.47
N ARG A 85 12.37 0.84 -0.82
CA ARG A 85 12.41 2.19 -0.25
C ARG A 85 11.20 2.41 0.65
N SER A 86 11.26 3.42 1.50
CA SER A 86 10.19 3.73 2.45
C SER A 86 9.34 4.90 1.96
N VAL A 87 8.03 4.67 1.86
CA VAL A 87 7.00 5.70 1.79
C VAL A 87 5.99 5.36 2.87
N TYR A 88 5.99 6.09 3.95
CA TYR A 88 5.05 5.82 5.03
C TYR A 88 3.64 6.26 4.62
N PHE A 89 2.69 5.34 4.60
CA PHE A 89 1.32 5.62 4.15
C PHE A 89 0.70 6.85 4.82
N SER A 90 1.02 7.12 6.08
CA SER A 90 0.48 8.27 6.81
C SER A 90 1.03 9.62 6.31
N ASP A 91 2.21 9.63 5.69
CA ASP A 91 2.81 10.84 5.12
C ASP A 91 2.13 11.27 3.81
N LEU A 92 1.28 10.41 3.25
CA LEU A 92 0.43 10.71 2.09
C LEU A 92 -0.91 11.37 2.48
N LEU A 93 -1.15 11.53 3.78
CA LEU A 93 -2.38 12.05 4.34
C LEU A 93 -2.14 13.33 5.16
N GLN A 94 -3.14 14.22 5.14
CA GLN A 94 -3.24 15.33 6.08
C GLN A 94 -4.66 15.38 6.64
N ASN A 95 -4.79 15.26 7.97
CA ASN A 95 -6.10 15.17 8.64
C ASN A 95 -7.00 14.08 8.04
N GLU A 96 -6.43 12.91 7.73
CA GLU A 96 -7.07 11.75 7.11
C GLU A 96 -7.48 11.91 5.63
N PHE A 97 -7.26 13.07 5.03
CA PHE A 97 -7.45 13.30 3.59
C PHE A 97 -6.14 13.08 2.84
N PHE A 98 -6.21 12.55 1.63
CA PHE A 98 -5.04 12.54 0.76
C PHE A 98 -4.50 13.96 0.57
N LEU A 99 -3.18 14.06 0.54
CA LEU A 99 -2.51 15.30 0.16
C LEU A 99 -2.96 15.76 -1.24
N PRO A 100 -2.86 17.06 -1.55
CA PRO A 100 -3.04 17.55 -2.92
C PRO A 100 -2.17 16.79 -3.91
N ALA A 101 -2.66 16.58 -5.14
CA ALA A 101 -1.99 15.77 -6.17
C ALA A 101 -0.53 16.17 -6.43
N GLU A 102 -0.22 17.46 -6.36
CA GLU A 102 1.15 17.96 -6.51
C GLU A 102 2.08 17.45 -5.40
N GLN A 103 1.62 17.47 -4.14
CA GLN A 103 2.39 16.99 -3.00
C GLN A 103 2.53 15.47 -3.01
N LEU A 104 1.45 14.74 -3.39
CA LEU A 104 1.52 13.29 -3.61
C LEU A 104 2.58 12.97 -4.67
N SER A 105 2.54 13.66 -5.82
CA SER A 105 3.51 13.45 -6.89
C SER A 105 4.94 13.70 -6.42
N GLN A 106 5.19 14.76 -5.67
CA GLN A 106 6.52 15.05 -5.13
C GLN A 106 7.01 13.96 -4.17
N THR A 107 6.15 13.51 -3.25
CA THR A 107 6.49 12.47 -2.27
C THR A 107 6.78 11.13 -2.96
N LEU A 108 5.92 10.72 -3.87
CA LEU A 108 6.04 9.44 -4.57
C LEU A 108 7.25 9.44 -5.54
N GLU A 109 7.46 10.54 -6.28
CA GLU A 109 8.60 10.65 -7.20
C GLU A 109 9.94 10.74 -6.47
N ALA A 110 10.00 11.32 -5.26
CA ALA A 110 11.22 11.33 -4.45
C ALA A 110 11.74 9.92 -4.15
N GLN A 111 10.86 8.91 -4.18
CA GLN A 111 11.21 7.50 -4.04
C GLN A 111 11.22 6.75 -5.39
N GLY A 112 11.05 7.45 -6.50
CA GLY A 112 11.10 6.89 -7.85
C GLY A 112 9.88 6.08 -8.27
N MET A 113 8.76 6.19 -7.54
CA MET A 113 7.55 5.40 -7.82
C MET A 113 6.89 5.79 -9.14
N LEU A 114 6.94 7.07 -9.52
CA LEU A 114 6.26 7.55 -10.73
C LEU A 114 7.10 7.36 -11.99
N SER A 115 8.43 7.41 -11.87
CA SER A 115 9.36 7.20 -12.98
C SER A 115 9.74 5.75 -13.22
N ALA A 116 9.47 4.86 -12.27
CA ALA A 116 9.69 3.43 -12.46
C ALA A 116 8.69 2.81 -13.46
N PRO A 117 9.09 1.78 -14.21
CA PRO A 117 8.19 1.07 -15.11
C PRO A 117 7.04 0.37 -14.39
N ARG A 118 7.23 0.00 -13.14
CA ARG A 118 6.23 -0.58 -12.23
C ARG A 118 6.61 -0.29 -10.79
N ALA A 119 5.62 -0.06 -9.93
CA ALA A 119 5.79 0.03 -8.50
C ALA A 119 5.13 -1.15 -7.80
N LEU A 120 5.88 -1.87 -6.95
CA LEU A 120 5.37 -2.93 -6.09
C LEU A 120 5.36 -2.42 -4.66
N ILE A 121 4.25 -2.58 -3.98
CA ILE A 121 4.05 -1.99 -2.66
C ILE A 121 3.68 -3.08 -1.66
N TYR A 122 4.31 -3.06 -0.50
CA TYR A 122 4.01 -3.96 0.59
C TYR A 122 3.96 -3.20 1.93
N CYS A 123 3.35 -3.83 2.94
CA CYS A 123 3.34 -3.30 4.29
C CYS A 123 3.49 -4.43 5.34
N GLY A 124 2.62 -4.47 6.33
CA GLY A 124 2.57 -5.56 7.31
C GLY A 124 1.76 -6.77 6.84
N GLY A 125 0.56 -6.53 6.33
CA GLY A 125 -0.38 -7.55 5.86
C GLY A 125 -1.31 -7.00 4.77
N GLY A 126 -0.75 -6.28 3.78
CA GLY A 126 -1.41 -5.83 2.57
C GLY A 126 -2.28 -4.57 2.68
N ILE A 127 -2.76 -4.20 3.86
CA ILE A 127 -3.77 -3.14 4.01
C ILE A 127 -3.21 -1.74 3.75
N ALA A 128 -2.16 -1.31 4.45
CA ALA A 128 -1.58 0.03 4.28
C ALA A 128 -1.00 0.23 2.87
N ALA A 129 -0.47 -0.82 2.26
CA ALA A 129 0.07 -0.81 0.91
C ALA A 129 -0.98 -0.40 -0.14
N THR A 130 -2.26 -0.70 0.08
CA THR A 130 -3.32 -0.29 -0.85
C THR A 130 -3.53 1.22 -0.87
N LEU A 131 -3.23 1.93 0.23
CA LEU A 131 -3.31 3.39 0.28
C LEU A 131 -2.24 4.02 -0.62
N ASP A 132 -1.00 3.55 -0.52
CA ASP A 132 0.10 4.02 -1.38
C ASP A 132 -0.15 3.70 -2.85
N GLY A 133 -0.66 2.48 -3.13
CA GLY A 133 -1.08 2.09 -4.48
C GLY A 133 -2.17 3.00 -5.03
N PHE A 134 -3.16 3.33 -4.22
CA PHE A 134 -4.22 4.24 -4.62
C PHE A 134 -3.70 5.67 -4.84
N ALA A 135 -2.75 6.14 -4.00
CA ALA A 135 -2.10 7.43 -4.21
C ALA A 135 -1.36 7.48 -5.56
N CYS A 136 -0.67 6.39 -5.96
CA CYS A 136 -0.06 6.28 -7.28
C CYS A 136 -1.09 6.45 -8.41
N LEU A 137 -2.22 5.75 -8.32
CA LEU A 137 -3.31 5.88 -9.31
C LEU A 137 -3.86 7.30 -9.39
N LEU A 138 -4.00 8.00 -8.26
CA LEU A 138 -4.50 9.38 -8.21
C LEU A 138 -3.60 10.37 -8.98
N VAL A 139 -2.30 10.05 -9.11
CA VAL A 139 -1.33 10.91 -9.80
C VAL A 139 -0.84 10.33 -11.13
N GLY A 140 -1.50 9.27 -11.63
CA GLY A 140 -1.32 8.75 -12.98
C GLY A 140 -0.29 7.62 -13.14
N GLN A 141 0.24 7.06 -12.05
CA GLN A 141 1.02 5.82 -12.13
C GLN A 141 0.05 4.62 -12.07
N GLU A 142 -0.26 4.07 -13.24
CA GLU A 142 -1.24 2.99 -13.37
C GLU A 142 -0.63 1.59 -13.21
N ASN A 143 0.69 1.46 -13.43
CA ASN A 143 1.37 0.17 -13.30
C ASN A 143 1.87 -0.05 -11.87
N VAL A 144 0.93 -0.33 -10.99
CA VAL A 144 1.16 -0.54 -9.56
C VAL A 144 0.53 -1.85 -9.11
N ALA A 145 1.20 -2.58 -8.22
CA ALA A 145 0.65 -3.79 -7.62
C ALA A 145 1.00 -3.89 -6.14
N VAL A 146 0.17 -4.61 -5.41
CA VAL A 146 0.32 -4.85 -3.98
C VAL A 146 0.78 -6.29 -3.75
N TYR A 147 1.83 -6.45 -2.96
CA TYR A 147 2.17 -7.73 -2.35
C TYR A 147 1.30 -7.93 -1.11
N ASP A 148 0.21 -8.68 -1.28
CA ASP A 148 -0.80 -8.84 -0.23
C ASP A 148 -0.26 -9.56 1.01
N GLY A 149 0.55 -10.61 0.83
CA GLY A 149 1.22 -11.33 1.91
C GLY A 149 2.13 -10.46 2.77
N SER A 150 2.77 -9.46 2.15
CA SER A 150 3.55 -8.43 2.82
C SER A 150 4.58 -9.00 3.82
N MET A 151 4.95 -8.23 4.85
CA MET A 151 5.90 -8.67 5.87
C MET A 151 5.41 -9.87 6.68
N SER A 152 4.10 -10.06 6.81
CA SER A 152 3.54 -11.22 7.53
C SER A 152 3.90 -12.55 6.85
N GLU A 153 3.91 -12.58 5.53
CA GLU A 153 4.32 -13.75 4.75
C GLU A 153 5.85 -13.79 4.58
N TRP A 154 6.46 -12.66 4.15
CA TRP A 154 7.89 -12.58 3.89
C TRP A 154 8.74 -12.94 5.11
N ALA A 155 8.43 -12.37 6.28
CA ALA A 155 9.19 -12.59 7.48
C ALA A 155 8.96 -13.98 8.12
N ALA A 156 7.87 -14.66 7.77
CA ALA A 156 7.61 -16.02 8.21
C ALA A 156 8.51 -17.06 7.48
N ASN A 157 9.00 -16.71 6.30
CA ASN A 157 9.95 -17.55 5.57
C ASN A 157 11.39 -17.15 5.92
N GLU A 158 12.08 -18.00 6.70
CA GLU A 158 13.46 -17.75 7.16
C GLU A 158 14.50 -17.74 6.02
N GLU A 159 14.17 -18.31 4.86
CA GLU A 159 15.07 -18.32 3.69
C GLU A 159 15.07 -16.98 2.95
N LEU A 160 14.05 -16.14 3.14
CA LEU A 160 13.96 -14.84 2.50
C LEU A 160 14.78 -13.78 3.25
N PRO A 161 15.55 -12.93 2.54
CA PRO A 161 16.42 -11.96 3.15
C PRO A 161 15.65 -10.78 3.76
N LEU A 162 16.24 -10.15 4.76
CA LEU A 162 15.81 -8.87 5.33
C LEU A 162 17.01 -7.97 5.55
N THR A 163 16.82 -6.67 5.31
CA THR A 163 17.79 -5.61 5.59
C THR A 163 17.36 -4.82 6.81
N LEU A 164 18.33 -4.41 7.64
CA LEU A 164 18.12 -3.48 8.77
C LEU A 164 18.72 -2.12 8.43
N GLY A 165 18.16 -1.07 9.04
CA GLY A 165 18.61 0.29 8.84
C GLY A 165 17.73 1.06 7.86
N GLU A 166 18.15 2.30 7.56
CA GLU A 166 17.36 3.26 6.76
C GLU A 166 17.64 3.16 5.25
N GLN A 167 18.65 2.42 4.87
CA GLN A 167 19.06 2.28 3.46
C GLN A 167 18.36 1.08 2.81
N PRO A 168 17.98 1.20 1.54
CA PRO A 168 17.36 0.12 0.76
C PRO A 168 18.17 -1.17 0.71
#